data_ce1802e4703fd14ea3380b157605244a
#
_entry.id   ce1802e4703fd14ea3380b157605244a
#
_cell.length_a   1.000
_cell.length_b   1.000
_cell.length_c   1.000
_cell.angle_alpha   90.00
_cell.angle_beta   90.00
_cell.angle_gamma   90.00
#
_symmetry.space_group_name_H-M   'P 1'
#
loop_
_entity.id
_entity.type
_entity.pdbx_description
1 polymer ?
#
loop_
_entity_poly.entity_id
_entity_poly.type
_entity_poly.pdbx_seq_one_letter_code
_entity_poly.pdbx_strand_id
1 'polypeptide(L)'
;TRYESSAASDVYKRQQPLDNTTHNERARLRRKYMGFIFQSYNLLPVYTVFENVELPLILNKMNKEDRIHKVNQAIEWVGLTNKRNSKPNMLSGGECQRTAIARALVHDPVLVMADEPTANLDAENSHNIMKILTKLNKELDTSFVFATHDEKIMGYLKRIIRLEDGNIVNDKKITKENI
;
A
#
# COMPACT_ATOMS: atom_id res chain seq x y z
N THR A 1 3.35 -22.93 -24.24
CA THR A 1 3.69 -23.36 -22.87
C THR A 1 3.34 -22.21 -21.94
N ARG A 2 2.22 -22.33 -21.23
CA ARG A 2 1.79 -21.32 -20.25
C ARG A 2 2.63 -21.49 -18.99
N TYR A 3 3.36 -20.47 -18.61
CA TYR A 3 3.94 -20.35 -17.28
C TYR A 3 2.86 -19.82 -16.34
N GLU A 4 2.18 -20.70 -15.64
CA GLU A 4 1.32 -20.34 -14.52
C GLU A 4 2.22 -20.01 -13.31
N SER A 5 2.44 -18.71 -13.04
CA SER A 5 3.08 -18.33 -11.81
C SER A 5 2.05 -18.34 -10.68
N SER A 6 2.37 -18.98 -9.56
CA SER A 6 1.48 -19.12 -8.40
C SER A 6 1.07 -17.76 -7.78
N ALA A 7 1.81 -16.68 -8.03
CA ALA A 7 1.46 -15.33 -7.61
C ALA A 7 0.34 -14.71 -8.45
N ALA A 8 0.16 -15.14 -9.71
CA ALA A 8 -0.98 -14.77 -10.51
C ALA A 8 -2.27 -15.44 -10.01
N SER A 9 -2.17 -16.63 -9.38
CA SER A 9 -3.35 -17.39 -8.94
C SER A 9 -4.09 -16.76 -7.76
N ASP A 10 -3.44 -15.99 -6.90
CA ASP A 10 -4.10 -15.33 -5.75
C ASP A 10 -4.77 -14.01 -6.15
N VAL A 11 -4.25 -13.29 -7.12
CA VAL A 11 -4.98 -12.20 -7.80
C VAL A 11 -6.16 -12.77 -8.61
N TYR A 12 -6.05 -13.99 -9.09
CA TYR A 12 -7.10 -14.74 -9.78
C TYR A 12 -8.24 -15.22 -8.85
N LYS A 13 -8.13 -15.14 -7.54
CA LYS A 13 -9.20 -15.61 -6.64
C LYS A 13 -10.53 -14.83 -6.77
N ARG A 14 -10.53 -13.69 -7.48
CA ARG A 14 -11.73 -12.96 -7.92
C ARG A 14 -11.85 -12.83 -9.44
N GLN A 15 -11.11 -13.64 -10.17
CA GLN A 15 -11.10 -13.90 -11.63
C GLN A 15 -11.97 -12.98 -12.48
N GLN A 16 -11.44 -11.81 -12.85
CA GLN A 16 -11.87 -11.11 -14.04
C GLN A 16 -10.67 -10.94 -14.95
N PRO A 17 -10.68 -11.53 -16.17
CA PRO A 17 -9.59 -11.35 -17.12
C PRO A 17 -9.48 -9.86 -17.47
N LEU A 18 -8.29 -9.28 -17.28
CA LEU A 18 -8.04 -7.87 -17.59
C LEU A 18 -7.87 -7.61 -19.10
N ASP A 19 -7.65 -8.67 -19.87
CA ASP A 19 -7.25 -8.59 -21.28
C ASP A 19 -8.29 -7.93 -22.18
N ASN A 20 -9.58 -8.00 -21.83
CA ASN A 20 -10.69 -7.42 -22.61
C ASN A 20 -11.40 -6.26 -21.90
N THR A 21 -10.79 -5.68 -20.85
CA THR A 21 -11.44 -4.60 -20.10
C THR A 21 -11.15 -3.23 -20.72
N THR A 22 -12.17 -2.37 -20.73
CA THR A 22 -12.02 -0.97 -21.13
C THR A 22 -11.15 -0.19 -20.13
N HIS A 23 -10.65 0.97 -20.54
CA HIS A 23 -9.89 1.87 -19.66
C HIS A 23 -10.67 2.21 -18.37
N ASN A 24 -11.99 2.45 -18.49
CA ASN A 24 -12.85 2.78 -17.35
C ASN A 24 -13.04 1.60 -16.39
N GLU A 25 -13.17 0.38 -16.91
CA GLU A 25 -13.26 -0.83 -16.09
C GLU A 25 -11.93 -1.09 -15.35
N ARG A 26 -10.80 -0.95 -16.02
CA ARG A 26 -9.47 -1.04 -15.36
C ARG A 26 -9.31 0.00 -14.27
N ALA A 27 -9.74 1.24 -14.49
CA ALA A 27 -9.72 2.29 -13.47
C ALA A 27 -10.62 1.94 -12.28
N ARG A 28 -11.81 1.36 -12.53
CA ARG A 28 -12.72 0.89 -11.48
C ARG A 28 -12.12 -0.25 -10.67
N LEU A 29 -11.48 -1.22 -11.33
CA LEU A 29 -10.82 -2.35 -10.66
C LEU A 29 -9.65 -1.89 -9.81
N ARG A 30 -8.77 -1.01 -10.33
CA ARG A 30 -7.69 -0.41 -9.55
C ARG A 30 -8.24 0.29 -8.29
N ARG A 31 -9.22 1.15 -8.45
CA ARG A 31 -9.83 1.90 -7.34
C ARG A 31 -10.43 0.98 -6.27
N LYS A 32 -11.01 -0.16 -6.67
CA LYS A 32 -11.69 -1.07 -5.76
C LYS A 32 -10.74 -2.03 -5.05
N TYR A 33 -9.71 -2.51 -5.75
CA TYR A 33 -8.92 -3.65 -5.28
C TYR A 33 -7.45 -3.32 -5.02
N MET A 34 -6.98 -2.13 -5.41
CA MET A 34 -5.56 -1.78 -5.30
C MET A 34 -5.37 -0.53 -4.46
N GLY A 35 -4.42 -0.58 -3.53
CA GLY A 35 -3.87 0.57 -2.83
C GLY A 35 -2.52 0.98 -3.45
N PHE A 36 -2.18 2.27 -3.33
CA PHE A 36 -0.90 2.80 -3.81
C PHE A 36 -0.24 3.64 -2.74
N ILE A 37 1.03 3.35 -2.46
CA ILE A 37 1.90 4.12 -1.57
C ILE A 37 3.02 4.66 -2.46
N PHE A 38 3.17 5.98 -2.52
CA PHE A 38 4.16 6.66 -3.37
C PHE A 38 5.31 7.21 -2.53
N GLN A 39 6.48 7.31 -3.13
CA GLN A 39 7.67 7.92 -2.53
C GLN A 39 7.41 9.36 -2.03
N SER A 40 6.71 10.18 -2.81
CA SER A 40 6.40 11.58 -2.50
C SER A 40 5.09 11.76 -1.72
N TYR A 41 4.55 10.69 -1.11
CA TYR A 41 3.30 10.63 -0.34
C TYR A 41 2.04 10.96 -1.16
N ASN A 42 2.09 11.89 -2.10
CA ASN A 42 0.99 12.39 -2.93
C ASN A 42 -0.27 12.73 -2.10
N LEU A 43 -0.06 13.38 -0.94
CA LEU A 43 -1.15 13.89 -0.12
C LEU A 43 -1.70 15.19 -0.71
N LEU A 44 -2.99 15.40 -0.60
CA LEU A 44 -3.63 16.66 -0.98
C LEU A 44 -3.37 17.70 0.12
N PRO A 45 -2.62 18.78 -0.16
CA PRO A 45 -2.12 19.69 0.88
C PRO A 45 -3.22 20.51 1.55
N VAL A 46 -4.36 20.68 0.88
CA VAL A 46 -5.53 21.41 1.41
C VAL A 46 -6.37 20.57 2.36
N TYR A 47 -6.25 19.24 2.31
CA TYR A 47 -7.00 18.28 3.09
C TYR A 47 -6.24 17.89 4.37
N THR A 48 -7.00 17.61 5.42
CA THR A 48 -6.51 17.03 6.68
C THR A 48 -6.08 15.58 6.47
N VAL A 49 -5.46 14.95 7.49
CA VAL A 49 -5.21 13.51 7.53
C VAL A 49 -6.50 12.73 7.29
N PHE A 50 -7.57 13.09 7.98
CA PHE A 50 -8.88 12.44 7.84
C PHE A 50 -9.38 12.50 6.41
N GLU A 51 -9.42 13.67 5.80
CA GLU A 51 -9.93 13.87 4.44
C GLU A 51 -9.06 13.19 3.38
N ASN A 52 -7.73 13.18 3.54
CA ASN A 52 -6.83 12.42 2.67
C ASN A 52 -7.13 10.92 2.72
N VAL A 53 -7.35 10.37 3.92
CA VAL A 53 -7.65 8.94 4.11
C VAL A 53 -9.07 8.61 3.63
N GLU A 54 -10.05 9.53 3.76
CA GLU A 54 -11.43 9.35 3.35
C GLU A 54 -11.61 9.28 1.82
N LEU A 55 -10.74 9.93 1.06
CA LEU A 55 -10.89 10.13 -0.38
C LEU A 55 -11.18 8.85 -1.18
N PRO A 56 -10.48 7.72 -1.00
CA PRO A 56 -10.78 6.47 -1.72
C PRO A 56 -12.19 5.95 -1.44
N LEU A 57 -12.72 6.14 -0.25
CA LEU A 57 -14.06 5.69 0.13
C LEU A 57 -15.15 6.56 -0.52
N ILE A 58 -14.92 7.88 -0.63
CA ILE A 58 -15.80 8.80 -1.37
C ILE A 58 -15.87 8.38 -2.83
N LEU A 59 -14.72 8.13 -3.46
CA LEU A 59 -14.63 7.68 -4.85
C LEU A 59 -15.32 6.31 -5.07
N ASN A 60 -15.33 5.46 -4.06
CA ASN A 60 -16.05 4.19 -4.06
C ASN A 60 -17.54 4.33 -3.70
N LYS A 61 -18.04 5.56 -3.51
CA LYS A 61 -19.44 5.88 -3.20
C LYS A 61 -19.96 5.21 -1.92
N MET A 62 -19.07 5.01 -0.93
CA MET A 62 -19.46 4.49 0.38
C MET A 62 -20.32 5.53 1.13
N ASN A 63 -21.29 5.10 1.93
CA ASN A 63 -22.10 5.99 2.74
C ASN A 63 -21.25 6.69 3.83
N LYS A 64 -21.73 7.81 4.37
CA LYS A 64 -20.97 8.68 5.28
C LYS A 64 -20.61 8.01 6.61
N GLU A 65 -21.51 7.23 7.18
CA GLU A 65 -21.32 6.59 8.50
C GLU A 65 -20.21 5.54 8.43
N ASP A 66 -20.28 4.65 7.44
CA ASP A 66 -19.25 3.64 7.22
C ASP A 66 -17.88 4.25 6.88
N ARG A 67 -17.86 5.36 6.10
CA ARG A 67 -16.61 6.08 5.82
C ARG A 67 -15.96 6.59 7.10
N ILE A 68 -16.72 7.28 7.98
CA ILE A 68 -16.19 7.83 9.22
C ILE A 68 -15.59 6.72 10.09
N HIS A 69 -16.28 5.58 10.19
CA HIS A 69 -15.79 4.43 10.96
C HIS A 69 -14.47 3.88 10.38
N LYS A 70 -14.44 3.58 9.08
CA LYS A 70 -13.25 3.02 8.41
C LYS A 70 -12.06 3.98 8.44
N VAL A 71 -12.29 5.28 8.25
CA VAL A 71 -11.21 6.28 8.31
C VAL A 71 -10.60 6.36 9.68
N ASN A 72 -11.42 6.40 10.75
CA ASN A 72 -10.91 6.42 12.13
C ASN A 72 -10.09 5.16 12.43
N GLN A 73 -10.57 3.99 12.03
CA GLN A 73 -9.84 2.74 12.18
C GLN A 73 -8.50 2.74 11.40
N ALA A 74 -8.49 3.22 10.16
CA ALA A 74 -7.26 3.29 9.37
C ALA A 74 -6.23 4.27 9.96
N ILE A 75 -6.69 5.41 10.51
CA ILE A 75 -5.84 6.38 11.20
C ILE A 75 -5.25 5.78 12.50
N GLU A 76 -6.02 4.99 13.21
CA GLU A 76 -5.58 4.28 14.42
C GLU A 76 -4.52 3.22 14.09
N TRP A 77 -4.67 2.43 13.02
CA TRP A 77 -3.67 1.45 12.57
C TRP A 77 -2.27 2.04 12.40
N VAL A 78 -2.20 3.29 11.98
CA VAL A 78 -0.92 3.98 11.71
C VAL A 78 -0.50 4.93 12.84
N GLY A 79 -1.25 4.99 13.96
CA GLY A 79 -0.93 5.78 15.15
C GLY A 79 -1.03 7.30 14.92
N LEU A 80 -2.03 7.77 14.16
CA LEU A 80 -2.22 9.19 13.83
C LEU A 80 -3.52 9.78 14.41
N THR A 81 -4.13 9.16 15.41
CA THR A 81 -5.40 9.61 16.00
C THR A 81 -5.33 11.05 16.48
N ASN A 82 -4.23 11.46 17.12
CA ASN A 82 -3.98 12.82 17.59
C ASN A 82 -3.69 13.85 16.48
N LYS A 83 -3.42 13.37 15.25
CA LYS A 83 -3.12 14.19 14.06
C LYS A 83 -4.27 14.21 13.05
N ARG A 84 -5.41 13.61 13.39
CA ARG A 84 -6.56 13.43 12.50
C ARG A 84 -6.97 14.70 11.73
N ASN A 85 -6.93 15.84 12.39
CA ASN A 85 -7.33 17.14 11.84
C ASN A 85 -6.15 17.98 11.33
N SER A 86 -4.92 17.48 11.41
CA SER A 86 -3.73 18.18 10.90
C SER A 86 -3.66 18.09 9.38
N LYS A 87 -3.13 19.15 8.74
CA LYS A 87 -2.84 19.18 7.31
C LYS A 87 -1.42 18.67 7.05
N PRO A 88 -1.08 18.23 5.81
CA PRO A 88 0.24 17.69 5.47
C PRO A 88 1.42 18.61 5.84
N ASN A 89 1.26 19.93 5.73
CA ASN A 89 2.29 20.89 6.11
C ASN A 89 2.57 20.98 7.64
N MET A 90 1.75 20.35 8.46
CA MET A 90 1.88 20.26 9.92
C MET A 90 2.38 18.88 10.38
N LEU A 91 2.77 18.02 9.43
CA LEU A 91 3.19 16.64 9.66
C LEU A 91 4.69 16.47 9.38
N SER A 92 5.34 15.60 10.13
CA SER A 92 6.67 15.10 9.76
C SER A 92 6.61 14.19 8.53
N GLY A 93 7.75 13.92 7.89
CA GLY A 93 7.82 13.00 6.75
C GLY A 93 7.26 11.61 7.08
N GLY A 94 7.58 11.07 8.26
CA GLY A 94 7.04 9.80 8.73
C GLY A 94 5.53 9.84 8.99
N GLU A 95 4.97 10.96 9.47
CA GLU A 95 3.53 11.14 9.63
C GLU A 95 2.82 11.26 8.27
N CYS A 96 3.43 11.96 7.31
CA CYS A 96 2.93 12.00 5.92
C CYS A 96 2.88 10.61 5.30
N GLN A 97 3.94 9.81 5.47
CA GLN A 97 3.98 8.44 4.97
C GLN A 97 2.95 7.54 5.64
N ARG A 98 2.79 7.64 6.95
CA ARG A 98 1.73 6.90 7.66
C ARG A 98 0.32 7.30 7.17
N THR A 99 0.10 8.58 6.86
CA THR A 99 -1.16 9.04 6.25
C THR A 99 -1.38 8.42 4.87
N ALA A 100 -0.34 8.36 4.02
CA ALA A 100 -0.41 7.71 2.72
C ALA A 100 -0.69 6.20 2.82
N ILE A 101 -0.12 5.52 3.83
CA ILE A 101 -0.40 4.11 4.12
C ILE A 101 -1.86 3.91 4.53
N ALA A 102 -2.37 4.71 5.47
CA ALA A 102 -3.76 4.63 5.88
C ALA A 102 -4.72 4.84 4.69
N ARG A 103 -4.45 5.84 3.85
CA ARG A 103 -5.20 6.10 2.62
C ARG A 103 -5.18 4.91 1.67
N ALA A 104 -4.04 4.25 1.51
CA ALA A 104 -3.90 3.11 0.61
C ALA A 104 -4.68 1.88 1.09
N LEU A 105 -4.92 1.74 2.40
CA LEU A 105 -5.51 0.55 3.02
C LEU A 105 -6.99 0.71 3.42
N VAL A 106 -7.50 1.94 3.54
CA VAL A 106 -8.82 2.25 4.11
C VAL A 106 -10.01 1.57 3.41
N HIS A 107 -9.84 1.17 2.15
CA HIS A 107 -10.90 0.52 1.34
C HIS A 107 -10.72 -1.00 1.24
N ASP A 108 -9.90 -1.61 2.10
CA ASP A 108 -9.60 -3.06 2.18
C ASP A 108 -9.11 -3.62 0.83
N PRO A 109 -8.02 -3.09 0.26
CA PRO A 109 -7.50 -3.56 -1.03
C PRO A 109 -6.96 -4.98 -0.92
N VAL A 110 -7.03 -5.73 -2.02
CA VAL A 110 -6.41 -7.07 -2.13
C VAL A 110 -4.90 -6.94 -2.31
N LEU A 111 -4.46 -5.87 -2.99
CA LEU A 111 -3.07 -5.62 -3.33
C LEU A 111 -2.69 -4.17 -3.04
N VAL A 112 -1.57 -3.95 -2.39
CA VAL A 112 -0.93 -2.64 -2.25
C VAL A 112 0.39 -2.63 -3.01
N MET A 113 0.55 -1.65 -3.89
CA MET A 113 1.80 -1.35 -4.56
C MET A 113 2.49 -0.19 -3.84
N ALA A 114 3.70 -0.41 -3.36
CA ALA A 114 4.50 0.59 -2.65
C ALA A 114 5.76 0.91 -3.47
N ASP A 115 5.84 2.13 -3.94
CA ASP A 115 6.96 2.66 -4.71
C ASP A 115 7.86 3.46 -3.77
N GLU A 116 9.06 2.91 -3.49
CA GLU A 116 10.05 3.48 -2.58
C GLU A 116 9.47 4.02 -1.25
N PRO A 117 8.73 3.21 -0.47
CA PRO A 117 7.94 3.71 0.64
C PRO A 117 8.75 4.27 1.82
N THR A 118 10.07 4.11 1.80
CA THR A 118 10.99 4.55 2.87
C THR A 118 12.05 5.54 2.40
N ALA A 119 12.13 5.87 1.10
CA ALA A 119 13.23 6.64 0.52
C ALA A 119 13.41 8.04 1.12
N ASN A 120 12.34 8.68 1.57
CA ASN A 120 12.37 10.04 2.14
C ASN A 120 12.36 10.04 3.69
N LEU A 121 12.75 8.92 4.32
CA LEU A 121 12.71 8.74 5.76
C LEU A 121 14.10 8.40 6.31
N ASP A 122 14.37 8.82 7.55
CA ASP A 122 15.50 8.32 8.29
C ASP A 122 15.37 6.83 8.65
N ALA A 123 16.43 6.23 9.15
CA ALA A 123 16.48 4.79 9.41
C ALA A 123 15.42 4.33 10.45
N GLU A 124 15.18 5.13 11.48
CA GLU A 124 14.22 4.82 12.54
C GLU A 124 12.78 4.84 11.99
N ASN A 125 12.40 5.90 11.26
CA ASN A 125 11.11 6.01 10.64
C ASN A 125 10.90 4.93 9.58
N SER A 126 11.91 4.61 8.77
CA SER A 126 11.87 3.52 7.78
C SER A 126 11.56 2.18 8.44
N HIS A 127 12.24 1.86 9.53
CA HIS A 127 12.00 0.64 10.31
C HIS A 127 10.58 0.59 10.89
N ASN A 128 10.10 1.71 11.44
CA ASN A 128 8.75 1.83 11.97
C ASN A 128 7.68 1.64 10.89
N ILE A 129 7.86 2.22 9.71
CA ILE A 129 6.97 2.01 8.55
C ILE A 129 6.93 0.54 8.16
N MET A 130 8.07 -0.13 8.03
CA MET A 130 8.11 -1.55 7.66
C MET A 130 7.45 -2.45 8.71
N LYS A 131 7.58 -2.14 10.00
CA LYS A 131 6.85 -2.82 11.08
C LYS A 131 5.33 -2.68 10.91
N ILE A 132 4.85 -1.46 10.66
CA ILE A 132 3.42 -1.18 10.42
C ILE A 132 2.93 -2.00 9.22
N LEU A 133 3.62 -1.93 8.07
CA LEU A 133 3.22 -2.66 6.86
C LEU A 133 3.23 -4.18 7.06
N THR A 134 4.23 -4.72 7.77
CA THR A 134 4.30 -6.16 8.08
C THR A 134 3.17 -6.60 9.02
N LYS A 135 2.82 -5.77 10.01
CA LYS A 135 1.67 -6.02 10.90
C LYS A 135 0.36 -6.03 10.09
N LEU A 136 0.12 -4.99 9.29
CA LEU A 136 -1.09 -4.85 8.50
C LEU A 136 -1.22 -5.93 7.40
N ASN A 137 -0.11 -6.40 6.82
CA ASN A 137 -0.13 -7.56 5.90
C ASN A 137 -0.72 -8.82 6.55
N LYS A 138 -0.43 -9.03 7.86
CA LYS A 138 -0.94 -10.20 8.59
C LYS A 138 -2.39 -10.04 9.01
N GLU A 139 -2.78 -8.82 9.40
CA GLU A 139 -4.10 -8.53 9.97
C GLU A 139 -5.19 -8.34 8.90
N LEU A 140 -4.85 -7.79 7.73
CA LEU A 140 -5.81 -7.40 6.69
C LEU A 140 -5.87 -8.38 5.50
N ASP A 141 -5.08 -9.47 5.50
CA ASP A 141 -4.96 -10.41 4.36
C ASP A 141 -4.69 -9.69 3.01
N THR A 142 -3.97 -8.55 3.08
CA THR A 142 -3.61 -7.72 1.92
C THR A 142 -2.20 -8.07 1.45
N SER A 143 -2.03 -8.33 0.16
CA SER A 143 -0.72 -8.55 -0.45
C SER A 143 0.00 -7.23 -0.68
N PHE A 144 1.32 -7.18 -0.42
CA PHE A 144 2.15 -6.00 -0.69
C PHE A 144 3.21 -6.33 -1.75
N VAL A 145 3.36 -5.43 -2.72
CA VAL A 145 4.46 -5.43 -3.70
C VAL A 145 5.25 -4.14 -3.51
N PHE A 146 6.54 -4.27 -3.24
CA PHE A 146 7.46 -3.15 -3.06
C PHE A 146 8.34 -3.00 -4.29
N ALA A 147 8.36 -1.82 -4.89
CA ALA A 147 9.40 -1.42 -5.82
C ALA A 147 10.44 -0.63 -5.02
N THR A 148 11.66 -1.15 -4.89
CA THR A 148 12.70 -0.50 -4.08
C THR A 148 14.10 -0.99 -4.46
N HIS A 149 15.07 -0.13 -4.23
CA HIS A 149 16.50 -0.45 -4.28
C HIS A 149 17.15 -0.41 -2.87
N ASP A 150 16.39 -0.13 -1.81
CA ASP A 150 16.90 -0.06 -0.44
C ASP A 150 17.05 -1.46 0.17
N GLU A 151 18.31 -1.91 0.31
CA GLU A 151 18.64 -3.20 0.92
C GLU A 151 18.16 -3.34 2.36
N LYS A 152 17.99 -2.22 3.09
CA LYS A 152 17.58 -2.23 4.51
C LYS A 152 16.17 -2.81 4.70
N ILE A 153 15.30 -2.69 3.70
CA ILE A 153 13.95 -3.23 3.79
C ILE A 153 13.84 -4.68 3.30
N MET A 154 14.87 -5.21 2.63
CA MET A 154 14.85 -6.58 2.10
C MET A 154 14.62 -7.63 3.19
N GLY A 155 15.12 -7.40 4.41
CA GLY A 155 14.90 -8.30 5.56
C GLY A 155 13.45 -8.43 6.02
N TYR A 156 12.54 -7.55 5.57
CA TYR A 156 11.10 -7.62 5.85
C TYR A 156 10.31 -8.40 4.78
N LEU A 157 10.94 -8.68 3.63
CA LEU A 157 10.28 -9.26 2.47
C LEU A 157 10.35 -10.78 2.49
N LYS A 158 9.31 -11.43 1.98
CA LYS A 158 9.23 -12.90 1.87
C LYS A 158 9.73 -13.43 0.50
N ARG A 159 9.76 -12.55 -0.51
CA ARG A 159 10.20 -12.88 -1.87
C ARG A 159 10.80 -11.65 -2.50
N ILE A 160 11.92 -11.81 -3.17
CA ILE A 160 12.62 -10.74 -3.91
C ILE A 160 12.72 -11.17 -5.36
N ILE A 161 12.22 -10.32 -6.25
CA ILE A 161 12.32 -10.48 -7.70
C ILE A 161 13.20 -9.34 -8.21
N ARG A 162 14.32 -9.69 -8.84
CA ARG A 162 15.22 -8.72 -9.46
C ARG A 162 14.89 -8.60 -10.94
N LEU A 163 14.70 -7.35 -11.37
CA LEU A 163 14.43 -6.99 -12.76
C LEU A 163 15.63 -6.24 -13.34
N GLU A 164 16.05 -6.60 -14.54
CA GLU A 164 17.05 -5.87 -15.34
C GLU A 164 16.52 -5.78 -16.77
N ASP A 165 16.48 -4.57 -17.31
CA ASP A 165 15.97 -4.27 -18.67
C ASP A 165 14.60 -4.92 -18.99
N GLY A 166 13.71 -4.92 -17.99
CA GLY A 166 12.37 -5.49 -18.12
C GLY A 166 12.28 -7.01 -18.01
N ASN A 167 13.41 -7.70 -17.80
CA ASN A 167 13.48 -9.15 -17.63
C ASN A 167 13.70 -9.55 -16.17
N ILE A 168 13.10 -10.67 -15.76
CA ILE A 168 13.37 -11.26 -14.44
C ILE A 168 14.71 -11.99 -14.52
N VAL A 169 15.72 -11.48 -13.79
CA VAL A 169 17.04 -12.09 -13.70
C VAL A 169 17.23 -12.93 -12.43
N ASN A 170 16.43 -12.68 -11.40
CA ASN A 170 16.47 -13.47 -10.17
C ASN A 170 15.08 -13.47 -9.51
N ASP A 171 14.70 -14.60 -8.89
CA ASP A 171 13.48 -14.78 -8.13
C ASP A 171 13.78 -15.65 -6.89
N LYS A 172 13.94 -15.01 -5.73
CA LYS A 172 14.36 -15.67 -4.48
C LYS A 172 13.26 -15.57 -3.42
N LYS A 173 12.79 -16.71 -2.91
CA LYS A 173 12.01 -16.77 -1.66
C LYS A 173 12.96 -16.70 -0.48
N ILE A 174 12.63 -15.82 0.49
CA ILE A 174 13.39 -15.67 1.74
C ILE A 174 12.73 -16.57 2.77
N THR A 175 13.42 -17.66 3.15
CA THR A 175 13.07 -18.51 4.28
C THR A 175 13.86 -18.06 5.51
N LYS A 176 13.31 -18.29 6.73
CA LYS A 176 13.96 -17.86 7.99
C LYS A 176 15.34 -18.47 8.23
N GLU A 177 15.76 -19.44 7.43
CA GLU A 177 17.06 -20.11 7.52
C GLU A 177 18.20 -19.35 6.81
N ASN A 178 17.88 -18.22 6.13
CA ASN A 178 18.84 -17.44 5.31
C ASN A 178 19.06 -16.01 5.86
N ILE A 179 18.78 -15.77 7.16
CA ILE A 179 19.06 -14.49 7.85
C ILE A 179 20.11 -14.73 8.93
#